data_eab9ae42f8d00818ef929729789fc148
#
_entry.id   eab9ae42f8d00818ef929729789fc148
#
_cell.length_a   1.000
_cell.length_b   1.000
_cell.length_c   1.000
_cell.angle_alpha   90.00
_cell.angle_beta   90.00
_cell.angle_gamma   90.00
#
_symmetry.space_group_name_H-M   'P 1'
#
loop_
_entity.id
_entity.type
_entity.pdbx_description
1 polymer ?
#
loop_
_entity_poly.entity_id
_entity_poly.type
_entity_poly.pdbx_seq_one_letter_code
_entity_poly.pdbx_strand_id
1 'polypeptide(L)'
;MTAARASGRRLLVLGDSLTAGYGLPRGEGFQARLAAGLRARGIDIAIADGAVSGDTSAGGLARLDWVLAGGADAAIVELGANDGLRGLDPGEMARNLTAILDRLAAKHVKVLLSGMYPPSNFGPEYGREYRAVFDRLSQRPGILYDSFFLDGVAGVAGLNQADGIHPNAMGVARIVDRLLPMVERLLSEV
;
A
#
# COMPACT_ATOMS: atom_id res chain seq x y z
N MET A 1 17.18 -15.75 -22.57
CA MET A 1 17.36 -14.31 -22.94
C MET A 1 16.89 -13.50 -21.74
N THR A 2 17.83 -13.04 -20.93
CA THR A 2 17.56 -12.13 -19.80
C THR A 2 17.24 -10.77 -20.40
N ALA A 3 15.98 -10.32 -20.25
CA ALA A 3 15.59 -8.95 -20.60
C ALA A 3 16.48 -7.99 -19.77
N ALA A 4 17.19 -7.11 -20.45
CA ALA A 4 17.97 -6.07 -19.80
C ALA A 4 17.05 -5.25 -18.91
N ARG A 5 17.30 -5.23 -17.59
CA ARG A 5 16.64 -4.32 -16.66
C ARG A 5 16.82 -2.89 -17.19
N ALA A 6 15.72 -2.18 -17.41
CA ALA A 6 15.78 -0.75 -17.64
C ALA A 6 16.58 -0.12 -16.49
N SER A 7 17.55 0.72 -16.79
CA SER A 7 18.53 1.28 -15.86
C SER A 7 17.89 2.32 -14.92
N GLY A 8 17.10 1.88 -13.94
CA GLY A 8 16.50 2.73 -12.93
C GLY A 8 15.85 1.89 -11.84
N ARG A 9 15.91 2.36 -10.59
CA ARG A 9 15.20 1.74 -9.46
C ARG A 9 13.70 1.78 -9.68
N ARG A 10 13.00 0.76 -9.24
CA ARG A 10 11.53 0.64 -9.37
C ARG A 10 10.87 0.42 -8.02
N LEU A 11 9.87 1.24 -7.73
CA LEU A 11 8.99 1.13 -6.57
C LEU A 11 7.63 0.58 -7.03
N LEU A 12 7.30 -0.63 -6.64
CA LEU A 12 5.96 -1.18 -6.83
C LEU A 12 5.00 -0.59 -5.79
N VAL A 13 3.83 -0.13 -6.23
CA VAL A 13 2.71 0.19 -5.34
C VAL A 13 1.64 -0.88 -5.54
N LEU A 14 1.60 -1.87 -4.65
CA LEU A 14 0.61 -2.94 -4.62
C LEU A 14 -0.50 -2.55 -3.66
N GLY A 15 -1.67 -2.22 -4.17
CA GLY A 15 -2.75 -1.72 -3.34
C GLY A 15 -4.13 -1.77 -3.99
N ASP A 16 -5.06 -1.05 -3.41
CA ASP A 16 -6.45 -1.00 -3.86
C ASP A 16 -6.86 0.40 -4.37
N SER A 17 -8.11 0.80 -4.16
CA SER A 17 -8.64 2.10 -4.61
C SER A 17 -7.94 3.30 -3.97
N LEU A 18 -7.41 3.14 -2.77
CA LEU A 18 -6.74 4.21 -2.03
C LEU A 18 -5.43 4.63 -2.71
N THR A 19 -4.70 3.67 -3.25
CA THR A 19 -3.45 3.91 -3.99
C THR A 19 -3.63 4.00 -5.50
N ALA A 20 -4.74 3.46 -6.07
CA ALA A 20 -5.10 3.65 -7.47
C ALA A 20 -5.57 5.08 -7.81
N GLY A 21 -5.93 5.88 -6.79
CA GLY A 21 -6.44 7.24 -7.00
C GLY A 21 -7.91 7.27 -7.44
N TYR A 22 -8.74 6.36 -6.90
CA TYR A 22 -10.16 6.28 -7.20
C TYR A 22 -10.85 7.64 -7.05
N GLY A 23 -11.65 8.02 -8.06
CA GLY A 23 -12.43 9.26 -8.04
C GLY A 23 -11.62 10.56 -8.23
N LEU A 24 -10.30 10.47 -8.45
CA LEU A 24 -9.42 11.63 -8.59
C LEU A 24 -8.88 11.80 -10.01
N PRO A 25 -8.61 13.04 -10.45
CA PRO A 25 -7.83 13.30 -11.65
C PRO A 25 -6.44 12.63 -11.58
N ARG A 26 -5.90 12.24 -12.73
CA ARG A 26 -4.62 11.49 -12.82
C ARG A 26 -3.45 12.07 -12.03
N GLY A 27 -3.34 13.40 -11.93
CA GLY A 27 -2.24 14.07 -11.20
C GLY A 27 -2.44 14.17 -9.70
N GLU A 28 -3.61 13.80 -9.17
CA GLU A 28 -4.00 14.01 -7.77
C GLU A 28 -4.05 12.72 -6.95
N GLY A 29 -3.96 11.56 -7.61
CA GLY A 29 -3.89 10.26 -6.94
C GLY A 29 -2.56 10.02 -6.24
N PHE A 30 -2.56 9.02 -5.34
CA PHE A 30 -1.44 8.70 -4.45
C PHE A 30 -0.11 8.53 -5.21
N GLN A 31 -0.08 7.73 -6.26
CA GLN A 31 1.15 7.41 -6.98
C GLN A 31 1.74 8.65 -7.68
N ALA A 32 0.89 9.49 -8.28
CA ALA A 32 1.33 10.73 -8.93
C ALA A 32 1.91 11.72 -7.93
N ARG A 33 1.25 11.89 -6.78
CA ARG A 33 1.72 12.76 -5.68
C ARG A 33 3.00 12.22 -5.06
N LEU A 34 3.11 10.91 -4.84
CA LEU A 34 4.31 10.27 -4.34
C LEU A 34 5.49 10.48 -5.29
N ALA A 35 5.29 10.25 -6.60
CA ALA A 35 6.32 10.49 -7.61
C ALA A 35 6.79 11.94 -7.62
N ALA A 36 5.87 12.90 -7.52
CA ALA A 36 6.20 14.31 -7.45
C ALA A 36 6.99 14.65 -6.17
N GLY A 37 6.58 14.11 -5.02
CA GLY A 37 7.25 14.32 -3.74
C GLY A 37 8.67 13.76 -3.70
N LEU A 38 8.88 12.55 -4.25
CA LEU A 38 10.21 11.93 -4.36
C LEU A 38 11.11 12.73 -5.30
N ARG A 39 10.59 13.15 -6.46
CA ARG A 39 11.35 13.98 -7.42
C ARG A 39 11.76 15.32 -6.81
N ALA A 40 10.88 15.97 -6.03
CA ALA A 40 11.20 17.21 -5.34
C ALA A 40 12.34 17.04 -4.30
N ARG A 41 12.60 15.81 -3.86
CA ARG A 41 13.72 15.43 -2.98
C ARG A 41 14.94 14.89 -3.72
N GLY A 42 14.95 15.00 -5.05
CA GLY A 42 16.06 14.53 -5.89
C GLY A 42 16.13 13.00 -6.05
N ILE A 43 15.04 12.29 -5.71
CA ILE A 43 14.95 10.84 -5.86
C ILE A 43 14.24 10.53 -7.17
N ASP A 44 15.00 10.03 -8.14
CA ASP A 44 14.46 9.55 -9.41
C ASP A 44 14.19 8.04 -9.32
N ILE A 45 12.91 7.67 -9.42
CA ILE A 45 12.45 6.29 -9.33
C ILE A 45 11.21 6.08 -10.22
N ALA A 46 11.19 4.95 -10.89
CA ALA A 46 10.00 4.54 -11.64
C ALA A 46 8.98 3.90 -10.69
N ILE A 47 7.77 4.47 -10.63
CA ILE A 47 6.66 3.83 -9.91
C ILE A 47 6.01 2.80 -10.84
N ALA A 48 5.97 1.55 -10.38
CA ALA A 48 5.22 0.48 -11.02
C ALA A 48 3.82 0.42 -10.39
N ASP A 49 2.81 0.70 -11.21
CA ASP A 49 1.41 0.66 -10.77
C ASP A 49 0.95 -0.79 -10.61
N GLY A 50 0.69 -1.17 -9.38
CA GLY A 50 0.12 -2.44 -8.99
C GLY A 50 -1.17 -2.24 -8.17
N ALA A 51 -1.86 -1.10 -8.29
CA ALA A 51 -3.08 -0.82 -7.55
C ALA A 51 -4.32 -1.14 -8.39
N VAL A 52 -5.31 -1.80 -7.79
CA VAL A 52 -6.59 -2.12 -8.45
C VAL A 52 -7.74 -1.81 -7.50
N SER A 53 -8.61 -0.87 -7.88
CA SER A 53 -9.77 -0.49 -7.07
C SER A 53 -10.66 -1.69 -6.75
N GLY A 54 -10.99 -1.84 -5.46
CA GLY A 54 -11.82 -2.93 -4.97
C GLY A 54 -11.07 -4.23 -4.64
N ASP A 55 -9.75 -4.29 -4.86
CA ASP A 55 -8.97 -5.48 -4.53
C ASP A 55 -8.94 -5.76 -3.03
N THR A 56 -9.04 -7.03 -2.72
CA THR A 56 -8.76 -7.61 -1.40
C THR A 56 -7.31 -8.10 -1.34
N SER A 57 -6.87 -8.55 -0.18
CA SER A 57 -5.58 -9.24 -0.03
C SER A 57 -5.44 -10.43 -0.98
N ALA A 58 -6.54 -11.18 -1.21
CA ALA A 58 -6.58 -12.30 -2.16
C ALA A 58 -6.39 -11.84 -3.61
N GLY A 59 -7.06 -10.74 -4.01
CA GLY A 59 -6.91 -10.15 -5.35
C GLY A 59 -5.48 -9.69 -5.61
N GLY A 60 -4.88 -8.96 -4.65
CA GLY A 60 -3.49 -8.55 -4.72
C GLY A 60 -2.51 -9.72 -4.84
N LEU A 61 -2.73 -10.80 -4.05
CA LEU A 61 -1.93 -12.02 -4.14
C LEU A 61 -2.03 -12.70 -5.50
N ALA A 62 -3.24 -12.80 -6.05
CA ALA A 62 -3.49 -13.49 -7.31
C ALA A 62 -2.75 -12.85 -8.51
N ARG A 63 -2.57 -11.53 -8.49
CA ARG A 63 -1.91 -10.78 -9.59
C ARG A 63 -0.45 -10.41 -9.31
N LEU A 64 0.08 -10.76 -8.12
CA LEU A 64 1.41 -10.35 -7.68
C LEU A 64 2.52 -10.70 -8.67
N ASP A 65 2.53 -11.94 -9.19
CA ASP A 65 3.56 -12.39 -10.12
C ASP A 65 3.51 -11.61 -11.44
N TRP A 66 2.31 -11.23 -11.88
CA TRP A 66 2.15 -10.41 -13.08
C TRP A 66 2.69 -8.98 -12.88
N VAL A 67 2.37 -8.33 -11.77
CA VAL A 67 2.87 -6.96 -11.50
C VAL A 67 4.38 -6.95 -11.23
N LEU A 68 4.95 -8.06 -10.74
CA LEU A 68 6.37 -8.23 -10.51
C LEU A 68 7.16 -8.65 -11.77
N ALA A 69 6.51 -8.94 -12.87
CA ALA A 69 7.19 -9.37 -14.11
C ALA A 69 8.20 -8.33 -14.62
N GLY A 70 7.92 -7.03 -14.40
CA GLY A 70 8.83 -5.93 -14.72
C GLY A 70 9.97 -5.71 -13.70
N GLY A 71 10.00 -6.49 -12.61
CA GLY A 71 10.91 -6.30 -11.47
C GLY A 71 10.48 -5.14 -10.57
N ALA A 72 10.91 -5.19 -9.33
CA ALA A 72 10.83 -4.11 -8.35
C ALA A 72 12.03 -4.20 -7.40
N ASP A 73 12.53 -3.08 -6.91
CA ASP A 73 13.58 -3.02 -5.89
C ASP A 73 12.96 -2.81 -4.51
N ALA A 74 11.86 -2.05 -4.48
CA ALA A 74 11.06 -1.82 -3.29
C ALA A 74 9.57 -1.93 -3.62
N ALA A 75 8.74 -2.15 -2.59
CA ALA A 75 7.29 -2.18 -2.71
C ALA A 75 6.61 -1.49 -1.53
N ILE A 76 5.55 -0.75 -1.81
CA ILE A 76 4.53 -0.37 -0.84
C ILE A 76 3.41 -1.39 -0.98
N VAL A 77 3.04 -2.07 0.11
CA VAL A 77 1.91 -3.00 0.17
C VAL A 77 0.82 -2.34 1.01
N GLU A 78 -0.26 -1.94 0.34
CA GLU A 78 -1.43 -1.30 0.92
C GLU A 78 -2.66 -2.11 0.49
N LEU A 79 -3.02 -3.12 1.27
CA LEU A 79 -4.14 -4.03 1.04
C LEU A 79 -4.78 -4.43 2.37
N GLY A 80 -6.04 -4.81 2.30
CA GLY A 80 -6.82 -5.24 3.46
C GLY A 80 -8.05 -4.37 3.70
N ALA A 81 -8.10 -3.12 3.19
CA ALA A 81 -9.26 -2.27 3.36
C ALA A 81 -10.54 -2.94 2.87
N ASN A 82 -10.51 -3.55 1.69
CA ASN A 82 -11.66 -4.28 1.14
C ASN A 82 -11.97 -5.58 1.88
N ASP A 83 -10.96 -6.25 2.46
CA ASP A 83 -11.18 -7.39 3.37
C ASP A 83 -12.00 -6.93 4.58
N GLY A 84 -11.57 -5.83 5.22
CA GLY A 84 -12.26 -5.22 6.36
C GLY A 84 -13.65 -4.70 6.02
N LEU A 85 -13.83 -3.99 4.91
CA LEU A 85 -15.13 -3.46 4.47
C LEU A 85 -16.15 -4.56 4.20
N ARG A 86 -15.70 -5.73 3.74
CA ARG A 86 -16.55 -6.89 3.42
C ARG A 86 -16.67 -7.87 4.58
N GLY A 87 -16.03 -7.62 5.72
CA GLY A 87 -16.05 -8.53 6.88
C GLY A 87 -15.46 -9.90 6.57
N LEU A 88 -14.44 -9.98 5.70
CA LEU A 88 -13.78 -11.24 5.37
C LEU A 88 -12.97 -11.75 6.57
N ASP A 89 -12.71 -13.06 6.60
CA ASP A 89 -11.96 -13.70 7.67
C ASP A 89 -10.54 -13.10 7.80
N PRO A 90 -10.18 -12.50 8.96
CA PRO A 90 -8.84 -11.98 9.19
C PRO A 90 -7.73 -13.05 9.04
N GLY A 91 -8.05 -14.32 9.28
CA GLY A 91 -7.13 -15.44 9.07
C GLY A 91 -6.79 -15.64 7.59
N GLU A 92 -7.77 -15.50 6.69
CA GLU A 92 -7.52 -15.52 5.24
C GLU A 92 -6.68 -14.33 4.81
N MET A 93 -7.04 -13.13 5.27
CA MET A 93 -6.25 -11.92 5.00
C MET A 93 -4.80 -12.10 5.46
N ALA A 94 -4.57 -12.68 6.64
CA ALA A 94 -3.23 -12.96 7.16
C ALA A 94 -2.45 -13.91 6.24
N ARG A 95 -3.08 -14.99 5.75
CA ARG A 95 -2.45 -15.92 4.82
C ARG A 95 -2.05 -15.24 3.51
N ASN A 96 -2.95 -14.45 2.94
CA ASN A 96 -2.69 -13.75 1.69
C ASN A 96 -1.56 -12.72 1.82
N LEU A 97 -1.61 -11.85 2.84
CA LEU A 97 -0.56 -10.85 3.08
C LEU A 97 0.78 -11.52 3.40
N THR A 98 0.80 -12.61 4.18
CA THR A 98 2.01 -13.39 4.42
C THR A 98 2.61 -13.90 3.12
N ALA A 99 1.80 -14.50 2.25
CA ALA A 99 2.27 -15.02 0.96
C ALA A 99 2.79 -13.91 0.04
N ILE A 100 2.17 -12.72 0.06
CA ILE A 100 2.67 -11.54 -0.66
C ILE A 100 4.07 -11.16 -0.15
N LEU A 101 4.22 -11.02 1.17
CA LEU A 101 5.49 -10.63 1.79
C LEU A 101 6.59 -11.67 1.54
N ASP A 102 6.26 -12.96 1.60
CA ASP A 102 7.20 -14.06 1.31
C ASP A 102 7.70 -14.02 -0.13
N ARG A 103 6.80 -13.79 -1.11
CA ARG A 103 7.18 -13.69 -2.52
C ARG A 103 8.03 -12.45 -2.80
N LEU A 104 7.75 -11.32 -2.16
CA LEU A 104 8.56 -10.11 -2.26
C LEU A 104 9.95 -10.35 -1.66
N ALA A 105 10.02 -10.97 -0.46
CA ALA A 105 11.28 -11.30 0.19
C ALA A 105 12.13 -12.28 -0.65
N ALA A 106 11.53 -13.31 -1.25
CA ALA A 106 12.20 -14.25 -2.14
C ALA A 106 12.82 -13.57 -3.38
N LYS A 107 12.31 -12.40 -3.76
CA LYS A 107 12.84 -11.58 -4.86
C LYS A 107 13.73 -10.43 -4.37
N HIS A 108 14.06 -10.41 -3.08
CA HIS A 108 14.87 -9.36 -2.43
C HIS A 108 14.26 -7.96 -2.53
N VAL A 109 12.95 -7.86 -2.69
CA VAL A 109 12.22 -6.59 -2.73
C VAL A 109 12.04 -6.07 -1.31
N LYS A 110 12.49 -4.84 -1.05
CA LYS A 110 12.27 -4.16 0.25
C LYS A 110 10.81 -3.73 0.39
N VAL A 111 10.23 -3.85 1.58
CA VAL A 111 8.80 -3.62 1.76
C VAL A 111 8.49 -2.57 2.82
N LEU A 112 7.63 -1.63 2.45
CA LEU A 112 6.83 -0.83 3.36
C LEU A 112 5.41 -1.41 3.37
N LEU A 113 5.04 -2.05 4.48
CA LEU A 113 3.68 -2.52 4.73
C LEU A 113 2.88 -1.40 5.37
N SER A 114 1.77 -1.01 4.76
CA SER A 114 0.85 -0.05 5.34
C SER A 114 -0.38 -0.77 5.89
N GLY A 115 -0.62 -0.56 7.18
CA GLY A 115 -1.73 -1.16 7.91
C GLY A 115 -3.06 -0.48 7.62
N MET A 116 -4.14 -1.16 8.02
CA MET A 116 -5.50 -0.68 7.86
C MET A 116 -6.33 -1.01 9.11
N TYR A 117 -7.37 -0.21 9.35
CA TYR A 117 -8.36 -0.51 10.38
C TYR A 117 -9.69 -0.89 9.73
N PRO A 118 -10.37 -1.93 10.25
CA PRO A 118 -11.67 -2.31 9.75
C PRO A 118 -12.75 -1.37 10.29
N PRO A 119 -13.91 -1.26 9.61
CA PRO A 119 -15.05 -0.56 10.18
C PRO A 119 -15.54 -1.25 11.46
N SER A 120 -16.14 -0.47 12.35
CA SER A 120 -16.57 -0.95 13.69
C SER A 120 -17.82 -1.80 13.70
N ASN A 121 -18.57 -1.88 12.60
CA ASN A 121 -19.86 -2.57 12.49
C ASN A 121 -19.78 -4.10 12.61
N PHE A 122 -18.59 -4.70 12.47
CA PHE A 122 -18.37 -6.14 12.66
C PHE A 122 -18.04 -6.53 14.11
N GLY A 123 -18.05 -5.56 15.02
CA GLY A 123 -17.84 -5.78 16.44
C GLY A 123 -16.36 -5.76 16.87
N PRO A 124 -16.15 -5.71 18.21
CA PRO A 124 -14.80 -5.50 18.76
C PRO A 124 -13.89 -6.71 18.59
N GLU A 125 -14.41 -7.92 18.52
CA GLU A 125 -13.63 -9.13 18.33
C GLU A 125 -13.01 -9.17 16.94
N TYR A 126 -13.81 -8.99 15.91
CA TYR A 126 -13.32 -8.84 14.54
C TYR A 126 -12.25 -7.75 14.42
N GLY A 127 -12.51 -6.58 15.02
CA GLY A 127 -11.56 -5.48 15.01
C GLY A 127 -10.21 -5.81 15.67
N ARG A 128 -10.22 -6.60 16.76
CA ARG A 128 -8.98 -7.07 17.41
C ARG A 128 -8.22 -8.05 16.53
N GLU A 129 -8.92 -9.07 15.99
CA GLU A 129 -8.31 -10.08 15.14
C GLU A 129 -7.72 -9.48 13.87
N TYR A 130 -8.46 -8.56 13.24
CA TYR A 130 -8.01 -7.85 12.04
C TYR A 130 -6.72 -7.05 12.30
N ARG A 131 -6.68 -6.24 13.36
CA ARG A 131 -5.47 -5.47 13.71
C ARG A 131 -4.29 -6.37 14.05
N ALA A 132 -4.53 -7.46 14.77
CA ALA A 132 -3.50 -8.42 15.13
C ALA A 132 -2.80 -9.05 13.91
N VAL A 133 -3.41 -9.05 12.73
CA VAL A 133 -2.76 -9.47 11.48
C VAL A 133 -1.60 -8.53 11.16
N PHE A 134 -1.86 -7.23 11.10
CA PHE A 134 -0.83 -6.24 10.79
C PHE A 134 0.23 -6.16 11.88
N ASP A 135 -0.17 -6.25 13.16
CA ASP A 135 0.77 -6.27 14.28
C ASP A 135 1.78 -7.42 14.17
N ARG A 136 1.32 -8.63 13.81
CA ARG A 136 2.21 -9.77 13.58
C ARG A 136 3.11 -9.59 12.36
N LEU A 137 2.55 -9.11 11.25
CA LEU A 137 3.29 -8.92 10.00
C LEU A 137 4.35 -7.83 10.13
N SER A 138 4.10 -6.79 10.93
CA SER A 138 5.04 -5.71 11.19
C SER A 138 6.30 -6.15 11.94
N GLN A 139 6.23 -7.26 12.67
CA GLN A 139 7.39 -7.83 13.40
C GLN A 139 8.33 -8.65 12.51
N ARG A 140 8.00 -8.83 11.23
CA ARG A 140 8.85 -9.58 10.31
C ARG A 140 10.13 -8.81 10.00
N PRO A 141 11.31 -9.48 9.98
CA PRO A 141 12.56 -8.83 9.64
C PRO A 141 12.52 -8.16 8.26
N GLY A 142 13.04 -6.93 8.18
CA GLY A 142 13.13 -6.19 6.92
C GLY A 142 11.84 -5.55 6.43
N ILE A 143 10.77 -5.56 7.23
CA ILE A 143 9.54 -4.82 6.96
C ILE A 143 9.60 -3.45 7.61
N LEU A 144 9.46 -2.39 6.83
CA LEU A 144 9.06 -1.08 7.36
C LEU A 144 7.53 -1.09 7.51
N TYR A 145 7.03 -0.50 8.58
CA TYR A 145 5.60 -0.55 8.90
C TYR A 145 5.01 0.83 9.14
N ASP A 146 4.00 1.16 8.37
CA ASP A 146 3.08 2.26 8.60
C ASP A 146 1.80 1.70 9.25
N SER A 147 1.48 2.12 10.46
CA SER A 147 0.41 1.49 11.25
C SER A 147 -0.99 1.73 10.70
N PHE A 148 -1.20 2.82 9.97
CA PHE A 148 -2.51 3.15 9.39
C PHE A 148 -2.37 4.08 8.17
N PHE A 149 -2.66 3.56 6.99
CA PHE A 149 -2.56 4.33 5.74
C PHE A 149 -3.33 5.64 5.76
N LEU A 150 -4.54 5.63 6.31
CA LEU A 150 -5.44 6.78 6.38
C LEU A 150 -5.25 7.65 7.65
N ASP A 151 -4.13 7.49 8.36
CA ASP A 151 -3.87 8.27 9.56
C ASP A 151 -3.88 9.79 9.28
N GLY A 152 -4.63 10.51 10.14
CA GLY A 152 -4.88 11.93 10.00
C GLY A 152 -5.82 12.34 8.86
N VAL A 153 -6.44 11.36 8.15
CA VAL A 153 -7.36 11.61 7.03
C VAL A 153 -8.73 10.95 7.23
N ALA A 154 -8.75 9.70 7.71
CA ALA A 154 -10.00 8.99 7.95
C ALA A 154 -10.92 9.79 8.89
N GLY A 155 -12.16 10.02 8.46
CA GLY A 155 -13.17 10.75 9.23
C GLY A 155 -12.91 12.25 9.40
N VAL A 156 -11.86 12.81 8.82
CA VAL A 156 -11.56 14.25 8.89
C VAL A 156 -12.36 14.99 7.83
N ALA A 157 -13.17 15.95 8.27
CA ALA A 157 -13.97 16.77 7.37
C ALA A 157 -13.06 17.50 6.36
N GLY A 158 -13.45 17.47 5.08
CA GLY A 158 -12.73 18.16 4.01
C GLY A 158 -11.52 17.38 3.44
N LEU A 159 -11.15 16.22 4.00
CA LEU A 159 -10.05 15.37 3.47
C LEU A 159 -10.53 14.12 2.75
N ASN A 160 -11.84 13.87 2.73
CA ASN A 160 -12.44 12.70 2.09
C ASN A 160 -13.40 13.13 0.97
N GLN A 161 -13.63 12.24 0.04
CA GLN A 161 -14.66 12.36 -0.99
C GLN A 161 -16.06 12.24 -0.35
N ALA A 162 -17.11 12.48 -1.14
CA ALA A 162 -18.49 12.46 -0.64
C ALA A 162 -18.93 11.09 -0.07
N ASP A 163 -18.24 10.00 -0.43
CA ASP A 163 -18.49 8.66 0.10
C ASP A 163 -17.97 8.46 1.53
N GLY A 164 -17.15 9.38 2.05
CA GLY A 164 -16.57 9.30 3.40
C GLY A 164 -15.50 8.22 3.58
N ILE A 165 -15.13 7.50 2.51
CA ILE A 165 -14.19 6.37 2.52
C ILE A 165 -12.89 6.77 1.83
N HIS A 166 -12.98 7.30 0.61
CA HIS A 166 -11.82 7.62 -0.19
C HIS A 166 -11.30 9.03 0.10
N PRO A 167 -9.99 9.21 0.28
CA PRO A 167 -9.38 10.54 0.38
C PRO A 167 -9.66 11.37 -0.87
N ASN A 168 -9.90 12.66 -0.69
CA ASN A 168 -9.84 13.63 -1.78
C ASN A 168 -8.39 14.08 -2.06
N ALA A 169 -8.16 14.99 -2.99
CA ALA A 169 -6.82 15.44 -3.36
C ALA A 169 -5.99 15.99 -2.18
N MET A 170 -6.65 16.67 -1.22
CA MET A 170 -5.99 17.17 -0.01
C MET A 170 -5.65 16.04 0.96
N GLY A 171 -6.55 15.07 1.12
CA GLY A 171 -6.33 13.88 1.93
C GLY A 171 -5.16 13.05 1.38
N VAL A 172 -5.11 12.83 0.05
CA VAL A 172 -3.99 12.14 -0.60
C VAL A 172 -2.68 12.88 -0.39
N ALA A 173 -2.66 14.22 -0.54
CA ALA A 173 -1.45 15.01 -0.30
C ALA A 173 -0.95 14.81 1.14
N ARG A 174 -1.85 14.83 2.13
CA ARG A 174 -1.50 14.61 3.55
C ARG A 174 -0.94 13.21 3.81
N ILE A 175 -1.53 12.17 3.20
CA ILE A 175 -1.00 10.79 3.29
C ILE A 175 0.40 10.72 2.72
N VAL A 176 0.61 11.28 1.53
CA VAL A 176 1.92 11.28 0.85
C VAL A 176 2.95 12.01 1.70
N ASP A 177 2.66 13.22 2.19
CA ASP A 177 3.59 14.00 3.02
C ASP A 177 4.02 13.22 4.27
N ARG A 178 3.10 12.49 4.90
CA ARG A 178 3.37 11.64 6.06
C ARG A 178 4.23 10.42 5.70
N LEU A 179 3.98 9.79 4.57
CA LEU A 179 4.67 8.56 4.16
C LEU A 179 6.04 8.82 3.50
N LEU A 180 6.25 9.99 2.91
CA LEU A 180 7.49 10.30 2.17
C LEU A 180 8.76 9.98 2.94
N PRO A 181 8.94 10.36 4.23
CA PRO A 181 10.17 10.02 4.96
C PRO A 181 10.39 8.51 5.11
N MET A 182 9.31 7.72 5.25
CA MET A 182 9.40 6.25 5.32
C MET A 182 9.76 5.65 3.96
N VAL A 183 9.21 6.20 2.88
CA VAL A 183 9.54 5.77 1.52
C VAL A 183 10.99 6.13 1.18
N GLU A 184 11.47 7.30 1.56
CA GLU A 184 12.89 7.67 1.42
C GLU A 184 13.82 6.68 2.14
N ARG A 185 13.48 6.33 3.39
CA ARG A 185 14.21 5.32 4.14
C ARG A 185 14.18 3.97 3.42
N LEU A 186 13.01 3.51 2.97
CA LEU A 186 12.88 2.27 2.19
C LEU A 186 13.81 2.27 0.97
N LEU A 187 13.83 3.38 0.24
CA LEU A 187 14.62 3.52 -0.98
C LEU A 187 16.12 3.69 -0.73
N SER A 188 16.53 4.06 0.49
CA SER A 188 17.95 4.09 0.86
C SER A 188 18.53 2.69 1.09
N GLU A 189 17.71 1.67 1.18
CA GLU A 189 18.11 0.27 1.39
C GLU A 189 18.24 -0.55 0.08
N VAL A 190 18.05 0.10 -1.10
CA VAL A 190 18.05 -0.54 -2.43
C VAL A 190 18.97 0.12 -3.42
#